data_e1a454ffb41c4b96dc4a4ea1ac4a28e6
#
_entry.id   e1a454ffb41c4b96dc4a4ea1ac4a28e6
#
_cell.length_a   1.000
_cell.length_b   1.000
_cell.length_c   1.000
_cell.angle_alpha   90.00
_cell.angle_beta   90.00
_cell.angle_gamma   90.00
#
_symmetry.space_group_name_H-M   'P 1'
#
loop_
_entity.id
_entity.type
_entity.pdbx_description
1 polymer ?
#
loop_
_entity_poly.entity_id
_entity_poly.type
_entity_poly.pdbx_seq_one_letter_code
_entity_poly.pdbx_strand_id
1 'polypeptide(L)'
;NAPKEHTIQASTTQINDMDLLRHGGMSRLFDRIYAPSTLGSFLRAFTFGHVRQLDAVASRFLINLAVQAPALVPAPAATSGYVFVDVDDTIIEVHGHQKQGAGFGYSGIRGLNALLATVTTRTSAPVVVAQRLRRGSCGSPRGAGRLIADAITTTRRLPGLQHQKILVRADSAFYGSPSIHAALTAGADVSVTARMTRNIRQAITTIPDTSWETIEYTDALFDEDTQTWISSAEVAEVPFTAFASKPEVAQVPGRLVVRRIPELNPKKNVDQ
;
A
#
# COMPACT_ATOMS: atom_id res chain seq x y z
N ASN A 1 6.43 27.61 -29.73
CA ASN A 1 7.35 26.47 -29.57
C ASN A 1 8.16 26.67 -28.30
N ALA A 2 7.65 26.21 -27.16
CA ALA A 2 8.41 26.13 -25.93
C ALA A 2 9.32 24.89 -26.03
N PRO A 3 10.59 24.94 -25.58
CA PRO A 3 11.44 23.78 -25.55
C PRO A 3 10.87 22.77 -24.56
N LYS A 4 10.71 21.53 -25.00
CA LYS A 4 10.39 20.40 -24.13
C LYS A 4 11.56 20.23 -23.15
N GLU A 5 11.34 20.54 -21.89
CA GLU A 5 12.28 20.18 -20.82
C GLU A 5 12.32 18.67 -20.74
N HIS A 6 13.39 18.08 -21.25
CA HIS A 6 13.73 16.69 -21.00
C HIS A 6 14.26 16.60 -19.57
N THR A 7 13.40 16.30 -18.63
CA THR A 7 13.81 15.90 -17.29
C THR A 7 14.57 14.58 -17.44
N ILE A 8 15.92 14.64 -17.31
CA ILE A 8 16.75 13.45 -17.22
C ILE A 8 16.47 12.85 -15.84
N GLN A 9 15.52 11.94 -15.80
CA GLN A 9 15.28 11.11 -14.63
C GLN A 9 16.39 10.06 -14.60
N ALA A 10 17.44 10.29 -13.85
CA ALA A 10 18.50 9.33 -13.60
C ALA A 10 17.95 8.23 -12.68
N SER A 11 17.18 7.31 -13.23
CA SER A 11 16.83 6.08 -12.54
C SER A 11 18.02 5.12 -12.67
N THR A 12 18.80 4.96 -11.61
CA THR A 12 19.83 3.93 -11.49
C THR A 12 19.16 2.56 -11.37
N THR A 13 18.67 2.04 -12.48
CA THR A 13 17.98 0.74 -12.53
C THR A 13 18.89 -0.42 -12.89
N GLN A 14 20.11 -0.13 -13.32
CA GLN A 14 21.07 -1.14 -13.76
C GLN A 14 22.41 -1.01 -13.05
N ILE A 15 23.10 -2.14 -12.86
CA ILE A 15 24.44 -2.16 -12.25
C ILE A 15 25.42 -1.28 -13.03
N ASN A 16 25.26 -1.20 -14.35
CA ASN A 16 26.10 -0.40 -15.23
C ASN A 16 25.97 1.11 -14.98
N ASP A 17 24.89 1.57 -14.36
CA ASP A 17 24.72 2.99 -14.03
C ASP A 17 25.74 3.48 -12.99
N MET A 18 26.45 2.56 -12.32
CA MET A 18 27.61 2.89 -11.48
C MET A 18 28.71 3.59 -12.27
N ASP A 19 28.81 3.37 -13.58
CA ASP A 19 29.81 4.06 -14.40
C ASP A 19 29.49 5.55 -14.51
N LEU A 20 28.22 5.97 -14.46
CA LEU A 20 27.82 7.37 -14.42
C LEU A 20 28.39 8.08 -13.18
N LEU A 21 28.41 7.39 -12.03
CA LEU A 21 28.97 7.92 -10.79
C LEU A 21 30.49 8.01 -10.81
N ARG A 22 31.16 7.30 -11.72
CA ARG A 22 32.65 7.31 -11.84
C ARG A 22 33.16 8.49 -12.65
N HIS A 23 32.31 9.22 -13.33
CA HIS A 23 32.64 10.32 -14.21
C HIS A 23 32.27 11.68 -13.62
N GLY A 24 32.91 12.73 -14.11
CA GLY A 24 32.65 14.11 -13.73
C GLY A 24 33.07 14.45 -12.29
N GLY A 25 32.25 15.29 -11.65
CA GLY A 25 32.56 15.83 -10.31
C GLY A 25 32.21 14.89 -9.15
N MET A 26 31.76 13.66 -9.40
CA MET A 26 31.25 12.74 -8.36
C MET A 26 32.38 12.28 -7.39
N SER A 27 33.61 12.27 -7.83
CA SER A 27 34.80 12.03 -6.96
C SER A 27 34.98 13.06 -5.85
N ARG A 28 34.32 14.23 -5.95
CA ARG A 28 34.29 15.25 -4.88
C ARG A 28 33.30 14.93 -3.78
N LEU A 29 32.31 14.07 -4.09
CA LEU A 29 31.25 13.67 -3.17
C LEU A 29 31.51 12.29 -2.53
N PHE A 30 32.26 11.43 -3.22
CA PHE A 30 32.51 10.06 -2.79
C PHE A 30 34.03 9.77 -2.82
N ASP A 31 34.56 9.32 -1.70
CA ASP A 31 36.00 8.96 -1.60
C ASP A 31 36.35 7.79 -2.52
N ARG A 32 35.40 6.89 -2.76
CA ARG A 32 35.61 5.71 -3.60
C ARG A 32 34.31 5.28 -4.29
N ILE A 33 34.39 5.14 -5.60
CA ILE A 33 33.29 4.61 -6.42
C ILE A 33 33.70 3.27 -7.01
N TYR A 34 33.00 2.21 -6.62
CA TYR A 34 33.30 0.86 -7.09
C TYR A 34 32.84 0.65 -8.54
N ALA A 35 33.52 -0.29 -9.22
CA ALA A 35 33.10 -0.70 -10.56
C ALA A 35 31.74 -1.42 -10.55
N PRO A 36 30.97 -1.39 -11.66
CA PRO A 36 29.71 -2.14 -11.78
C PRO A 36 29.87 -3.62 -11.45
N SER A 37 30.95 -4.25 -11.86
CA SER A 37 31.25 -5.65 -11.57
C SER A 37 31.39 -5.94 -10.06
N THR A 38 31.96 -4.99 -9.30
CA THR A 38 32.09 -5.12 -7.84
C THR A 38 30.71 -5.08 -7.16
N LEU A 39 29.85 -4.12 -7.57
CA LEU A 39 28.47 -4.07 -7.09
C LEU A 39 27.71 -5.34 -7.47
N GLY A 40 27.88 -5.82 -8.71
CA GLY A 40 27.25 -7.05 -9.16
C GLY A 40 27.69 -8.27 -8.35
N SER A 41 28.97 -8.39 -8.00
CA SER A 41 29.48 -9.47 -7.16
C SER A 41 28.93 -9.38 -5.74
N PHE A 42 28.88 -8.19 -5.16
CA PHE A 42 28.28 -7.94 -3.85
C PHE A 42 26.80 -8.34 -3.82
N LEU A 43 26.01 -7.88 -4.79
CA LEU A 43 24.58 -8.19 -4.84
C LEU A 43 24.30 -9.70 -5.01
N ARG A 44 25.14 -10.41 -5.77
CA ARG A 44 25.00 -11.87 -5.93
C ARG A 44 25.33 -12.67 -4.68
N ALA A 45 26.02 -12.10 -3.71
CA ALA A 45 26.29 -12.74 -2.43
C ALA A 45 25.04 -12.81 -1.51
N PHE A 46 23.99 -12.01 -1.80
CA PHE A 46 22.78 -12.04 -1.01
C PHE A 46 21.93 -13.27 -1.29
N THR A 47 21.57 -13.97 -0.22
CA THR A 47 20.62 -15.08 -0.23
C THR A 47 19.26 -14.63 0.27
N PHE A 48 18.25 -15.50 0.18
CA PHE A 48 16.92 -15.23 0.72
C PHE A 48 16.94 -14.81 2.21
N GLY A 49 17.80 -15.43 3.01
CA GLY A 49 17.97 -15.08 4.44
C GLY A 49 18.46 -13.64 4.63
N HIS A 50 19.42 -13.20 3.82
CA HIS A 50 19.90 -11.83 3.85
C HIS A 50 18.82 -10.82 3.43
N VAL A 51 18.05 -11.12 2.38
CA VAL A 51 16.93 -10.27 1.93
C VAL A 51 15.89 -10.11 3.05
N ARG A 52 15.63 -11.19 3.82
CA ARG A 52 14.75 -11.11 5.00
C ARG A 52 15.31 -10.24 6.13
N GLN A 53 16.61 -10.23 6.31
CA GLN A 53 17.26 -9.36 7.30
C GLN A 53 17.20 -7.88 6.91
N LEU A 54 17.18 -7.55 5.61
CA LEU A 54 17.05 -6.18 5.13
C LEU A 54 15.78 -5.50 5.63
N ASP A 55 14.69 -6.23 5.82
CA ASP A 55 13.44 -5.67 6.39
C ASP A 55 13.69 -5.07 7.78
N ALA A 56 14.39 -5.82 8.64
CA ALA A 56 14.71 -5.37 10.00
C ALA A 56 15.75 -4.23 10.00
N VAL A 57 16.68 -4.24 9.06
CA VAL A 57 17.66 -3.16 8.88
C VAL A 57 16.94 -1.89 8.41
N ALA A 58 16.06 -1.99 7.42
CA ALA A 58 15.29 -0.86 6.90
C ALA A 58 14.42 -0.20 7.98
N SER A 59 13.73 -1.01 8.80
CA SER A 59 12.94 -0.49 9.93
C SER A 59 13.78 0.28 10.94
N ARG A 60 14.94 -0.26 11.32
CA ARG A 60 15.86 0.42 12.26
C ARG A 60 16.44 1.70 11.67
N PHE A 61 16.83 1.64 10.39
CA PHE A 61 17.33 2.82 9.67
C PHE A 61 16.26 3.91 9.63
N LEU A 62 15.02 3.57 9.27
CA LEU A 62 13.90 4.52 9.21
C LEU A 62 13.65 5.18 10.58
N ILE A 63 13.64 4.40 11.66
CA ILE A 63 13.42 4.94 13.01
C ILE A 63 14.53 5.92 13.37
N ASN A 64 15.79 5.57 13.12
CA ASN A 64 16.92 6.45 13.40
C ASN A 64 16.90 7.70 12.52
N LEU A 65 16.53 7.56 11.23
CA LEU A 65 16.38 8.70 10.33
C LEU A 65 15.28 9.65 10.79
N ALA A 66 14.13 9.12 11.22
CA ALA A 66 13.03 9.93 11.72
C ALA A 66 13.37 10.70 13.00
N VAL A 67 14.28 10.17 13.84
CA VAL A 67 14.82 10.91 14.99
C VAL A 67 15.67 12.10 14.53
N GLN A 68 16.48 11.92 13.48
CA GLN A 68 17.35 12.99 12.96
C GLN A 68 16.59 13.98 12.06
N ALA A 69 15.51 13.52 11.41
CA ALA A 69 14.69 14.30 10.50
C ALA A 69 13.19 14.17 10.89
N PRO A 70 12.74 14.83 11.96
CA PRO A 70 11.35 14.70 12.45
C PRO A 70 10.27 15.11 11.44
N ALA A 71 10.62 15.95 10.48
CA ALA A 71 9.73 16.35 9.39
C ALA A 71 9.43 15.24 8.37
N LEU A 72 10.15 14.12 8.41
CA LEU A 72 9.93 12.99 7.50
C LEU A 72 8.54 12.36 7.72
N VAL A 73 8.14 12.17 8.99
CA VAL A 73 6.81 11.70 9.36
C VAL A 73 6.35 12.53 10.56
N PRO A 74 5.85 13.77 10.33
CA PRO A 74 5.42 14.63 11.41
C PRO A 74 4.22 14.01 12.13
N ALA A 75 4.27 14.05 13.46
CA ALA A 75 3.17 13.62 14.28
C ALA A 75 1.94 14.52 14.03
N PRO A 76 0.72 13.97 14.02
CA PRO A 76 -0.49 14.77 13.96
C PRO A 76 -0.54 15.77 15.11
N ALA A 77 -0.87 17.02 14.82
CA ALA A 77 -0.97 18.08 15.82
C ALA A 77 -2.07 17.84 16.88
N ALA A 78 -3.06 17.00 16.53
CA ALA A 78 -4.16 16.63 17.44
C ALA A 78 -4.08 15.14 17.79
N THR A 79 -4.32 14.81 19.05
CA THR A 79 -4.40 13.43 19.56
C THR A 79 -5.61 12.64 19.01
N SER A 80 -6.52 13.29 18.30
CA SER A 80 -7.77 12.72 17.79
C SER A 80 -7.68 12.20 16.34
N GLY A 81 -6.53 12.35 15.66
CA GLY A 81 -6.37 11.92 14.28
C GLY A 81 -5.84 10.49 14.13
N TYR A 82 -6.19 9.86 13.00
CA TYR A 82 -5.55 8.61 12.60
C TYR A 82 -4.22 8.85 11.89
N VAL A 83 -3.30 7.93 12.14
CA VAL A 83 -2.15 7.67 11.28
C VAL A 83 -2.56 6.52 10.35
N PHE A 84 -2.37 6.68 9.07
CA PHE A 84 -2.77 5.68 8.09
C PHE A 84 -1.61 4.74 7.78
N VAL A 85 -1.89 3.44 7.75
CA VAL A 85 -0.97 2.42 7.24
C VAL A 85 -1.63 1.79 6.01
N ASP A 86 -1.13 2.14 4.84
CA ASP A 86 -1.62 1.64 3.56
C ASP A 86 -0.85 0.39 3.16
N VAL A 87 -1.57 -0.66 2.78
CA VAL A 87 -1.01 -1.95 2.37
C VAL A 87 -1.41 -2.25 0.94
N ASP A 88 -0.40 -2.46 0.10
CA ASP A 88 -0.60 -2.80 -1.30
C ASP A 88 0.56 -3.64 -1.82
N ASP A 89 0.39 -4.23 -3.00
CA ASP A 89 1.47 -4.94 -3.68
C ASP A 89 1.61 -4.51 -5.13
N THR A 90 2.84 -4.53 -5.60
CA THR A 90 3.18 -4.17 -6.97
C THR A 90 4.12 -5.18 -7.59
N ILE A 91 4.13 -5.26 -8.90
CA ILE A 91 5.06 -6.09 -9.66
C ILE A 91 6.24 -5.24 -10.11
N ILE A 92 7.43 -5.66 -9.68
CA ILE A 92 8.68 -5.12 -10.17
C ILE A 92 9.09 -5.98 -11.35
N GLU A 93 8.94 -5.44 -12.56
CA GLU A 93 9.34 -6.13 -13.77
C GLU A 93 10.82 -6.47 -13.75
N VAL A 94 11.17 -7.67 -14.19
CA VAL A 94 12.55 -8.11 -14.28
C VAL A 94 12.85 -8.69 -15.66
N HIS A 95 13.94 -8.24 -16.23
CA HIS A 95 14.48 -8.74 -17.48
C HIS A 95 15.56 -9.81 -17.24
N GLY A 96 15.74 -10.69 -18.18
CA GLY A 96 16.70 -11.79 -18.10
C GLY A 96 16.13 -13.06 -17.47
N HIS A 97 16.58 -14.22 -18.01
CA HIS A 97 15.96 -15.53 -17.76
C HIS A 97 16.34 -16.12 -16.38
N GLN A 98 17.47 -15.73 -15.80
CA GLN A 98 18.02 -16.34 -14.59
C GLN A 98 17.71 -15.60 -13.29
N LYS A 99 16.71 -14.73 -13.25
CA LYS A 99 16.31 -14.03 -12.03
C LYS A 99 15.51 -14.96 -11.11
N GLN A 100 16.08 -15.29 -9.97
CA GLN A 100 15.46 -16.15 -8.98
C GLN A 100 14.15 -15.56 -8.47
N GLY A 101 13.09 -16.37 -8.47
CA GLY A 101 11.76 -15.96 -8.00
C GLY A 101 10.94 -15.15 -9.01
N ALA A 102 11.53 -14.75 -10.13
CA ALA A 102 10.76 -14.09 -11.18
C ALA A 102 9.72 -15.05 -11.78
N GLY A 103 8.52 -14.54 -12.01
CA GLY A 103 7.40 -15.31 -12.55
C GLY A 103 6.29 -14.37 -12.99
N PHE A 104 5.32 -14.95 -13.68
CA PHE A 104 4.11 -14.24 -14.10
C PHE A 104 3.07 -14.31 -12.99
N GLY A 105 2.58 -13.16 -12.55
CA GLY A 105 1.47 -13.02 -11.63
C GLY A 105 0.18 -12.65 -12.34
N TYR A 106 -0.77 -12.07 -11.59
CA TYR A 106 -2.06 -11.60 -12.11
C TYR A 106 -1.92 -10.57 -13.25
N SER A 107 -0.91 -9.70 -13.16
CA SER A 107 -0.66 -8.67 -14.17
C SER A 107 -0.22 -9.21 -15.55
N GLY A 108 0.15 -10.48 -15.66
CA GLY A 108 0.76 -11.04 -16.87
C GLY A 108 2.19 -10.54 -17.13
N ILE A 109 2.76 -9.71 -16.26
CA ILE A 109 4.14 -9.22 -16.34
C ILE A 109 5.06 -10.17 -15.60
N ARG A 110 6.19 -10.52 -16.22
CA ARG A 110 7.23 -11.31 -15.57
C ARG A 110 8.02 -10.43 -14.60
N GLY A 111 7.93 -10.71 -13.31
CA GLY A 111 8.55 -9.85 -12.31
C GLY A 111 8.72 -10.53 -10.97
N LEU A 112 9.04 -9.71 -9.99
CA LEU A 112 8.98 -10.02 -8.56
C LEU A 112 7.83 -9.22 -7.95
N ASN A 113 7.12 -9.80 -7.00
CA ASN A 113 6.07 -9.10 -6.30
C ASN A 113 6.63 -8.42 -5.04
N ALA A 114 6.45 -7.12 -4.94
CA ALA A 114 6.78 -6.33 -3.76
C ALA A 114 5.50 -6.00 -2.98
N LEU A 115 5.33 -6.63 -1.83
CA LEU A 115 4.29 -6.27 -0.87
C LEU A 115 4.82 -5.16 0.04
N LEU A 116 4.11 -4.06 0.11
CA LEU A 116 4.54 -2.84 0.78
C LEU A 116 3.51 -2.41 1.82
N ALA A 117 4.01 -1.79 2.89
CA ALA A 117 3.18 -1.00 3.80
C ALA A 117 3.81 0.38 3.96
N THR A 118 3.01 1.42 3.77
CA THR A 118 3.44 2.80 3.93
C THR A 118 2.69 3.46 5.07
N VAL A 119 3.37 4.32 5.83
CA VAL A 119 2.73 5.20 6.80
C VAL A 119 2.52 6.58 6.20
N THR A 120 1.34 7.13 6.45
CA THR A 120 0.97 8.49 6.03
C THR A 120 0.30 9.22 7.18
N THR A 121 0.61 10.50 7.37
CA THR A 121 -0.15 11.42 8.20
C THR A 121 -0.86 12.45 7.32
N ARG A 122 -1.68 13.31 7.88
CA ARG A 122 -2.36 14.36 7.09
C ARG A 122 -1.41 15.35 6.40
N THR A 123 -0.17 15.40 6.86
CA THR A 123 0.83 16.39 6.44
C THR A 123 2.12 15.76 5.91
N SER A 124 2.21 14.43 5.82
CA SER A 124 3.38 13.74 5.29
C SER A 124 3.10 13.06 3.96
N ALA A 125 4.12 12.96 3.13
CA ALA A 125 4.13 11.99 2.03
C ALA A 125 4.15 10.55 2.58
N PRO A 126 3.73 9.54 1.80
CA PRO A 126 3.83 8.15 2.19
C PRO A 126 5.28 7.71 2.42
N VAL A 127 5.55 7.04 3.54
CA VAL A 127 6.87 6.50 3.88
C VAL A 127 6.76 4.99 4.09
N VAL A 128 7.61 4.21 3.42
CA VAL A 128 7.62 2.73 3.54
C VAL A 128 8.08 2.33 4.94
N VAL A 129 7.22 1.62 5.69
CA VAL A 129 7.49 1.13 7.06
C VAL A 129 7.72 -0.37 7.13
N ALA A 130 7.24 -1.13 6.15
CA ALA A 130 7.52 -2.56 6.01
C ALA A 130 7.44 -2.96 4.55
N GLN A 131 8.24 -3.97 4.18
CA GLN A 131 8.28 -4.49 2.81
C GLN A 131 8.55 -5.99 2.77
N ARG A 132 8.09 -6.64 1.72
CA ARG A 132 8.37 -8.05 1.44
C ARG A 132 8.55 -8.26 -0.05
N LEU A 133 9.74 -8.65 -0.44
CA LEU A 133 9.97 -9.13 -1.80
C LEU A 133 9.55 -10.60 -1.89
N ARG A 134 8.69 -10.91 -2.84
CA ARG A 134 8.08 -12.24 -3.03
C ARG A 134 8.25 -12.72 -4.46
N ARG A 135 7.97 -13.99 -4.70
CA ARG A 135 7.91 -14.51 -6.08
C ARG A 135 6.88 -13.75 -6.90
N GLY A 136 7.14 -13.54 -8.18
CA GLY A 136 6.24 -12.82 -9.07
C GLY A 136 4.84 -13.41 -9.20
N SER A 137 4.70 -14.73 -9.04
CA SER A 137 3.42 -15.44 -9.02
C SER A 137 2.72 -15.45 -7.65
N CYS A 138 3.23 -14.70 -6.67
CA CYS A 138 2.64 -14.67 -5.33
C CYS A 138 1.34 -13.87 -5.33
N GLY A 139 0.27 -14.46 -4.81
CA GLY A 139 -1.00 -13.73 -4.61
C GLY A 139 -0.89 -12.69 -3.49
N SER A 140 -1.59 -11.57 -3.65
CA SER A 140 -1.52 -10.40 -2.77
C SER A 140 -1.68 -10.70 -1.27
N PRO A 141 -2.66 -11.51 -0.80
CA PRO A 141 -2.88 -11.71 0.64
C PRO A 141 -1.82 -12.56 1.31
N ARG A 142 -0.98 -13.28 0.54
CA ARG A 142 0.03 -14.17 1.13
C ARG A 142 1.08 -13.39 1.91
N GLY A 143 1.15 -13.59 3.23
CA GLY A 143 2.09 -12.92 4.13
C GLY A 143 1.70 -11.50 4.54
N ALA A 144 0.55 -10.99 4.08
CA ALA A 144 0.07 -9.66 4.40
C ALA A 144 -0.15 -9.46 5.90
N GLY A 145 -0.74 -10.43 6.61
CA GLY A 145 -0.96 -10.31 8.05
C GLY A 145 0.34 -10.06 8.83
N ARG A 146 1.42 -10.76 8.48
CA ARG A 146 2.71 -10.51 9.13
C ARG A 146 3.31 -9.15 8.74
N LEU A 147 3.19 -8.74 7.48
CA LEU A 147 3.64 -7.41 7.07
C LEU A 147 2.89 -6.31 7.82
N ILE A 148 1.57 -6.45 7.97
CA ILE A 148 0.73 -5.51 8.71
C ILE A 148 1.19 -5.37 10.17
N ALA A 149 1.42 -6.49 10.85
CA ALA A 149 1.92 -6.48 12.23
C ALA A 149 3.30 -5.80 12.34
N ASP A 150 4.21 -6.11 11.43
CA ASP A 150 5.55 -5.50 11.37
C ASP A 150 5.45 -3.98 11.05
N ALA A 151 4.56 -3.58 10.15
CA ALA A 151 4.31 -2.18 9.79
C ALA A 151 3.78 -1.37 10.99
N ILE A 152 2.77 -1.90 11.69
CA ILE A 152 2.22 -1.25 12.90
C ILE A 152 3.30 -1.12 13.98
N THR A 153 4.10 -2.18 14.17
CA THR A 153 5.20 -2.15 15.13
C THR A 153 6.24 -1.09 14.78
N THR A 154 6.62 -0.98 13.50
CA THR A 154 7.57 0.04 13.04
C THR A 154 6.96 1.45 13.20
N THR A 155 5.70 1.64 12.80
CA THR A 155 4.99 2.91 12.93
C THR A 155 4.96 3.40 14.38
N ARG A 156 4.65 2.54 15.34
CA ARG A 156 4.65 2.89 16.76
C ARG A 156 6.01 3.23 17.35
N ARG A 157 7.09 2.87 16.67
CA ARG A 157 8.46 3.22 17.06
C ARG A 157 8.94 4.54 16.45
N LEU A 158 8.18 5.11 15.51
CA LEU A 158 8.50 6.42 14.96
C LEU A 158 8.22 7.53 15.99
N PRO A 159 9.06 8.58 16.04
CA PRO A 159 8.88 9.70 16.97
C PRO A 159 7.48 10.33 16.86
N GLY A 160 6.82 10.49 17.99
CA GLY A 160 5.49 11.11 18.06
C GLY A 160 4.31 10.25 17.65
N LEU A 161 4.54 9.01 17.15
CA LEU A 161 3.47 8.12 16.70
C LEU A 161 3.14 6.99 17.68
N GLN A 162 3.81 6.90 18.81
CA GLN A 162 3.73 5.78 19.76
C GLN A 162 2.31 5.50 20.26
N HIS A 163 1.53 6.55 20.48
CA HIS A 163 0.18 6.50 21.08
C HIS A 163 -0.92 6.90 20.09
N GLN A 164 -0.58 7.13 18.83
CA GLN A 164 -1.55 7.53 17.83
C GLN A 164 -2.46 6.34 17.45
N LYS A 165 -3.72 6.65 17.15
CA LYS A 165 -4.62 5.68 16.54
C LYS A 165 -4.13 5.35 15.13
N ILE A 166 -4.01 4.05 14.82
CA ILE A 166 -3.61 3.59 13.49
C ILE A 166 -4.82 3.03 12.77
N LEU A 167 -5.04 3.47 11.53
CA LEU A 167 -6.00 2.88 10.61
C LEU A 167 -5.24 2.19 9.49
N VAL A 168 -5.34 0.88 9.43
CA VAL A 168 -4.82 0.09 8.30
C VAL A 168 -5.82 0.16 7.16
N ARG A 169 -5.35 0.58 5.98
CA ARG A 169 -6.15 0.64 4.75
C ARG A 169 -5.58 -0.33 3.72
N ALA A 170 -6.47 -1.04 3.03
CA ALA A 170 -6.08 -1.96 1.97
C ALA A 170 -7.22 -2.16 0.96
N ASP A 171 -6.89 -2.65 -0.22
CA ASP A 171 -7.84 -3.01 -1.25
C ASP A 171 -8.53 -4.37 -0.99
N SER A 172 -9.40 -4.77 -1.90
CA SER A 172 -10.17 -6.00 -1.78
C SER A 172 -9.35 -7.30 -1.86
N ALA A 173 -8.14 -7.25 -2.37
CA ALA A 173 -7.24 -8.42 -2.39
C ALA A 173 -6.82 -8.81 -0.97
N PHE A 174 -6.79 -7.85 -0.05
CA PHE A 174 -6.43 -8.08 1.35
C PHE A 174 -7.64 -8.30 2.27
N TYR A 175 -8.86 -8.29 1.73
CA TYR A 175 -10.05 -8.63 2.50
C TYR A 175 -10.05 -10.11 2.89
N GLY A 176 -9.33 -10.40 3.96
CA GLY A 176 -9.18 -11.74 4.48
C GLY A 176 -8.94 -11.77 5.99
N SER A 177 -9.52 -12.77 6.66
CA SER A 177 -9.43 -12.94 8.11
C SER A 177 -7.98 -12.80 8.65
N PRO A 178 -6.94 -13.42 8.05
CA PRO A 178 -5.57 -13.30 8.57
C PRO A 178 -5.04 -11.86 8.55
N SER A 179 -5.35 -11.08 7.53
CA SER A 179 -4.90 -9.68 7.42
C SER A 179 -5.60 -8.78 8.43
N ILE A 180 -6.93 -8.91 8.51
CA ILE A 180 -7.76 -8.11 9.40
C ILE A 180 -7.45 -8.43 10.87
N HIS A 181 -7.39 -9.70 11.24
CA HIS A 181 -7.03 -10.09 12.60
C HIS A 181 -5.61 -9.67 13.01
N ALA A 182 -4.66 -9.68 12.08
CA ALA A 182 -3.31 -9.20 12.38
C ALA A 182 -3.30 -7.71 12.73
N ALA A 183 -4.08 -6.88 12.04
CA ALA A 183 -4.21 -5.46 12.35
C ALA A 183 -4.90 -5.24 13.71
N LEU A 184 -6.05 -5.89 13.93
CA LEU A 184 -6.80 -5.78 15.19
C LEU A 184 -5.99 -6.26 16.40
N THR A 185 -5.30 -7.40 16.28
CA THR A 185 -4.43 -7.94 17.35
C THR A 185 -3.26 -7.01 17.64
N ALA A 186 -2.75 -6.31 16.63
CA ALA A 186 -1.73 -5.28 16.82
C ALA A 186 -2.32 -3.94 17.33
N GLY A 187 -3.61 -3.88 17.63
CA GLY A 187 -4.30 -2.71 18.19
C GLY A 187 -4.49 -1.57 17.19
N ALA A 188 -4.72 -1.88 15.91
CA ALA A 188 -5.07 -0.93 14.88
C ALA A 188 -6.51 -1.16 14.41
N ASP A 189 -7.17 -0.09 13.97
CA ASP A 189 -8.44 -0.17 13.25
C ASP A 189 -8.19 -0.54 11.78
N VAL A 190 -9.23 -1.01 11.09
CA VAL A 190 -9.12 -1.50 9.71
C VAL A 190 -10.17 -0.87 8.82
N SER A 191 -9.75 -0.41 7.65
CA SER A 191 -10.61 -0.02 6.53
C SER A 191 -10.16 -0.79 5.28
N VAL A 192 -10.94 -1.77 4.85
CA VAL A 192 -10.59 -2.61 3.71
C VAL A 192 -11.77 -2.71 2.75
N THR A 193 -11.48 -2.56 1.46
CA THR A 193 -12.52 -2.74 0.43
C THR A 193 -12.99 -4.18 0.43
N ALA A 194 -14.29 -4.38 0.56
CA ALA A 194 -14.88 -5.71 0.51
C ALA A 194 -15.31 -6.05 -0.93
N ARG A 195 -15.09 -7.30 -1.35
CA ARG A 195 -15.60 -7.77 -2.65
C ARG A 195 -17.11 -7.93 -2.57
N MET A 196 -17.82 -7.57 -3.63
CA MET A 196 -19.26 -7.69 -3.71
C MET A 196 -19.70 -9.17 -3.67
N THR A 197 -19.98 -9.64 -2.47
CA THR A 197 -20.51 -11.00 -2.21
C THR A 197 -22.02 -10.95 -1.99
N ARG A 198 -22.68 -12.13 -1.99
CA ARG A 198 -24.11 -12.23 -1.69
C ARG A 198 -24.49 -11.57 -0.35
N ASN A 199 -23.70 -11.80 0.70
CA ASN A 199 -23.97 -11.24 2.04
C ASN A 199 -23.82 -9.71 2.06
N ILE A 200 -22.87 -9.18 1.33
CA ILE A 200 -22.67 -7.73 1.22
C ILE A 200 -23.83 -7.11 0.42
N ARG A 201 -24.23 -7.71 -0.70
CA ARG A 201 -25.42 -7.24 -1.44
C ARG A 201 -26.65 -7.24 -0.55
N GLN A 202 -26.88 -8.31 0.21
CA GLN A 202 -27.99 -8.39 1.14
C GLN A 202 -27.92 -7.32 2.22
N ALA A 203 -26.73 -7.02 2.78
CA ALA A 203 -26.58 -5.92 3.74
C ALA A 203 -26.89 -4.56 3.09
N ILE A 204 -26.46 -4.33 1.85
CA ILE A 204 -26.75 -3.09 1.13
C ILE A 204 -28.25 -2.89 0.93
N THR A 205 -29.03 -3.96 0.63
CA THR A 205 -30.50 -3.84 0.46
C THR A 205 -31.24 -3.50 1.75
N THR A 206 -30.61 -3.61 2.91
CA THR A 206 -31.22 -3.19 4.17
C THR A 206 -31.02 -1.70 4.49
N ILE A 207 -30.26 -0.98 3.69
CA ILE A 207 -30.04 0.46 3.89
C ILE A 207 -31.27 1.23 3.43
N PRO A 208 -31.94 1.97 4.32
CA PRO A 208 -33.10 2.77 3.95
C PRO A 208 -32.68 3.91 3.00
N ASP A 209 -33.55 4.28 2.08
CA ASP A 209 -33.28 5.37 1.14
C ASP A 209 -33.00 6.71 1.85
N THR A 210 -33.56 6.91 3.03
CA THR A 210 -33.35 8.11 3.85
C THR A 210 -31.96 8.16 4.55
N SER A 211 -31.19 7.08 4.50
CA SER A 211 -29.88 7.00 5.15
C SER A 211 -28.71 7.34 4.21
N TRP A 212 -29.01 7.65 2.96
CA TRP A 212 -27.98 8.02 2.00
C TRP A 212 -27.68 9.51 2.08
N GLU A 213 -26.41 9.83 2.28
CA GLU A 213 -25.89 11.20 2.33
C GLU A 213 -25.12 11.50 1.05
N THR A 214 -25.46 12.59 0.39
CA THR A 214 -24.73 13.03 -0.80
C THR A 214 -23.38 13.61 -0.40
N ILE A 215 -22.33 13.16 -1.07
CA ILE A 215 -20.99 13.73 -0.99
C ILE A 215 -20.62 14.33 -2.34
N GLU A 216 -20.03 15.51 -2.32
CA GLU A 216 -19.49 16.17 -3.50
C GLU A 216 -17.98 15.96 -3.57
N TYR A 217 -17.47 15.69 -4.76
CA TYR A 217 -16.04 15.63 -5.00
C TYR A 217 -15.50 17.06 -5.19
N THR A 218 -14.33 17.33 -4.64
CA THR A 218 -13.62 18.60 -4.86
C THR A 218 -13.36 18.85 -6.33
N ASP A 219 -13.04 17.77 -7.07
CA ASP A 219 -12.85 17.77 -8.51
C ASP A 219 -13.68 16.64 -9.11
N ALA A 220 -14.36 16.90 -10.23
CA ALA A 220 -15.10 15.87 -10.94
C ALA A 220 -14.13 14.79 -11.47
N LEU A 221 -14.54 13.52 -11.37
CA LEU A 221 -13.81 12.38 -11.90
C LEU A 221 -14.41 11.97 -13.24
N PHE A 222 -13.58 11.83 -14.26
CA PHE A 222 -14.04 11.31 -15.55
C PHE A 222 -14.07 9.78 -15.50
N ASP A 223 -15.22 9.20 -15.78
CA ASP A 223 -15.40 7.77 -15.90
C ASP A 223 -15.24 7.34 -17.35
N GLU A 224 -14.20 6.58 -17.65
CA GLU A 224 -13.88 6.12 -19.00
C GLU A 224 -14.89 5.11 -19.52
N ASP A 225 -15.52 4.32 -18.66
CA ASP A 225 -16.49 3.29 -19.05
C ASP A 225 -17.83 3.89 -19.50
N THR A 226 -18.27 4.93 -18.82
CA THR A 226 -19.56 5.61 -19.11
C THR A 226 -19.39 6.91 -19.91
N GLN A 227 -18.14 7.35 -20.10
CA GLN A 227 -17.80 8.63 -20.76
C GLN A 227 -18.50 9.84 -20.11
N THR A 228 -18.67 9.82 -18.79
CA THR A 228 -19.33 10.88 -18.02
C THR A 228 -18.43 11.42 -16.92
N TRP A 229 -18.65 12.71 -16.59
CA TRP A 229 -18.03 13.32 -15.42
C TRP A 229 -18.87 13.07 -14.18
N ILE A 230 -18.25 12.53 -13.14
CA ILE A 230 -18.86 12.23 -11.85
C ILE A 230 -18.40 13.30 -10.88
N SER A 231 -19.35 14.11 -10.40
CA SER A 231 -19.07 15.17 -9.42
C SER A 231 -19.59 14.86 -8.03
N SER A 232 -20.47 13.87 -7.89
CA SER A 232 -21.08 13.49 -6.62
C SER A 232 -21.25 11.99 -6.48
N ALA A 233 -21.42 11.54 -5.25
CA ALA A 233 -21.81 10.19 -4.91
C ALA A 233 -22.69 10.23 -3.66
N GLU A 234 -23.36 9.13 -3.37
CA GLU A 234 -24.07 8.94 -2.12
C GLU A 234 -23.35 7.90 -1.27
N VAL A 235 -23.31 8.15 0.03
CA VAL A 235 -22.67 7.28 1.02
C VAL A 235 -23.68 6.92 2.11
N ALA A 236 -23.69 5.67 2.49
CA ALA A 236 -24.43 5.19 3.63
C ALA A 236 -23.61 4.15 4.41
N GLU A 237 -23.99 3.91 5.65
CA GLU A 237 -23.37 2.87 6.45
C GLU A 237 -24.42 1.95 7.10
N VAL A 238 -24.03 0.69 7.30
CA VAL A 238 -24.85 -0.31 7.97
C VAL A 238 -23.97 -1.20 8.85
N PRO A 239 -24.45 -1.62 10.04
CA PRO A 239 -23.75 -2.62 10.84
C PRO A 239 -23.49 -3.89 10.01
N PHE A 240 -22.28 -4.42 10.11
CA PHE A 240 -21.88 -5.57 9.33
C PHE A 240 -20.86 -6.42 10.10
N THR A 241 -21.07 -7.74 10.11
CA THR A 241 -20.10 -8.68 10.68
C THR A 241 -19.35 -9.37 9.54
N ALA A 242 -18.08 -9.05 9.41
CA ALA A 242 -17.21 -9.73 8.45
C ALA A 242 -16.96 -11.17 8.89
N PHE A 243 -16.86 -12.08 7.90
CA PHE A 243 -16.61 -13.53 8.12
C PHE A 243 -17.70 -14.23 8.95
N ALA A 244 -18.96 -13.83 8.88
CA ALA A 244 -20.07 -14.39 9.63
C ALA A 244 -20.27 -15.92 9.43
N SER A 245 -19.73 -16.50 8.35
CA SER A 245 -19.73 -17.95 8.12
C SER A 245 -18.65 -18.72 8.88
N LYS A 246 -17.74 -18.01 9.55
CA LYS A 246 -16.67 -18.61 10.35
C LYS A 246 -17.08 -18.75 11.83
N PRO A 247 -16.34 -19.53 12.63
CA PRO A 247 -16.53 -19.55 14.08
C PRO A 247 -16.49 -18.14 14.67
N GLU A 248 -17.25 -17.90 15.74
CA GLU A 248 -17.43 -16.59 16.36
C GLU A 248 -16.11 -15.85 16.64
N VAL A 249 -15.11 -16.57 17.13
CA VAL A 249 -13.75 -16.02 17.39
C VAL A 249 -13.07 -15.44 16.13
N ALA A 250 -13.50 -15.86 14.95
CA ALA A 250 -12.96 -15.39 13.68
C ALA A 250 -13.87 -14.36 12.98
N GLN A 251 -15.00 -14.04 13.58
CA GLN A 251 -15.91 -13.01 13.09
C GLN A 251 -15.41 -11.64 13.55
N VAL A 252 -15.64 -10.63 12.71
CA VAL A 252 -15.24 -9.26 13.01
C VAL A 252 -16.46 -8.35 12.88
N PRO A 253 -17.05 -7.92 14.00
CA PRO A 253 -18.10 -6.92 13.99
C PRO A 253 -17.54 -5.56 13.58
N GLY A 254 -18.30 -4.82 12.81
CA GLY A 254 -17.93 -3.52 12.31
C GLY A 254 -19.07 -2.86 11.56
N ARG A 255 -18.76 -2.06 10.58
CA ARG A 255 -19.72 -1.41 9.69
C ARG A 255 -19.29 -1.57 8.24
N LEU A 256 -20.25 -1.67 7.35
CA LEU A 256 -20.06 -1.56 5.92
C LEU A 256 -20.37 -0.13 5.51
N VAL A 257 -19.40 0.56 4.95
CA VAL A 257 -19.58 1.86 4.31
C VAL A 257 -19.80 1.62 2.83
N VAL A 258 -20.92 2.04 2.32
CA VAL A 258 -21.33 1.83 0.93
C VAL A 258 -21.32 3.17 0.20
N ARG A 259 -20.69 3.19 -0.96
CA ARG A 259 -20.74 4.30 -1.89
C ARG A 259 -21.52 3.87 -3.13
N ARG A 260 -22.55 4.61 -3.50
CA ARG A 260 -23.24 4.45 -4.78
C ARG A 260 -23.10 5.73 -5.61
N ILE A 261 -23.10 5.56 -6.92
CA ILE A 261 -23.06 6.65 -7.89
C ILE A 261 -24.33 6.47 -8.74
N PRO A 262 -25.40 7.23 -8.46
CA PRO A 262 -26.70 7.04 -9.13
C PRO A 262 -26.64 7.22 -10.65
N GLU A 263 -25.74 8.06 -11.12
CA GLU A 263 -25.58 8.38 -12.54
C GLU A 263 -24.86 7.28 -13.32
N LEU A 264 -24.14 6.39 -12.62
CA LEU A 264 -23.46 5.25 -13.24
C LEU A 264 -24.44 4.09 -13.42
N ASN A 265 -24.84 3.83 -14.66
CA ASN A 265 -25.73 2.73 -15.05
C ASN A 265 -27.19 2.84 -14.57
N PRO A 266 -27.95 3.86 -14.99
CA PRO A 266 -29.36 3.99 -14.60
C PRO A 266 -30.22 2.78 -15.03
N LYS A 267 -29.78 2.00 -16.03
CA LYS A 267 -30.48 0.79 -16.50
C LYS A 267 -30.22 -0.47 -15.67
N LYS A 268 -29.14 -0.52 -14.88
CA LYS A 268 -28.84 -1.68 -14.00
C LYS A 268 -29.49 -1.56 -12.62
N ASN A 269 -29.96 -0.37 -12.25
CA ASN A 269 -30.62 -0.15 -10.96
C ASN A 269 -32.10 -0.60 -10.94
N VAL A 270 -32.65 -1.00 -12.08
CA VAL A 270 -34.07 -1.45 -12.18
C VAL A 270 -34.20 -2.97 -12.03
N ASP A 271 -33.12 -3.74 -12.17
CA ASP A 271 -33.16 -5.22 -12.15
C ASP A 271 -32.25 -5.85 -11.07
N GLN A 272 -31.91 -5.15 -9.98
CA GLN A 272 -31.14 -5.75 -8.89
C GLN A 272 -31.88 -5.71 -7.56
#